data_4c861bfe36e1b95135e0a0fb52a1d2b5
#
_entry.id   4c861bfe36e1b95135e0a0fb52a1d2b5
#
_cell.length_a   1.000
_cell.length_b   1.000
_cell.length_c   1.000
_cell.angle_alpha   90.00
_cell.angle_beta   90.00
_cell.angle_gamma   90.00
#
_symmetry.space_group_name_H-M   'P 1'
#
loop_
_entity.id
_entity.type
_entity.pdbx_description
1 polymer ?
#
loop_
_entity_poly.entity_id
_entity_poly.type
_entity_poly.pdbx_seq_one_letter_code
_entity_poly.pdbx_strand_id
1 'polypeptide(L)'
;PAWALRTMARLRLGLLGLLLLAAFLAWRTAPEVFWTLPAGAEGEALERVYREAHPAVFRVEVAEGPRGTGFFVGKDEALTAYHVVAGKREVVLYTAAGTRLKARVVGFSEPRDLAYLKAEGEGPRALPLGPLTPPRPGEAVLHIGNGRGEFLAPRYGRVLRLEASP
;
A
#
# COMPACT_ATOMS: atom_id res chain seq x y z
N PRO A 1 17.13 -5.73 -4.88
CA PRO A 1 16.40 -5.76 -3.63
C PRO A 1 14.95 -5.44 -3.91
N ALA A 2 14.08 -6.38 -3.51
CA ALA A 2 12.64 -6.26 -3.72
C ALA A 2 12.08 -5.21 -2.76
N TRP A 3 12.06 -3.99 -3.18
CA TRP A 3 11.27 -2.96 -2.54
C TRP A 3 9.82 -3.20 -2.92
N ALA A 4 9.19 -4.15 -2.22
CA ALA A 4 7.76 -4.35 -2.34
C ALA A 4 7.05 -3.00 -2.15
N LEU A 5 6.10 -2.71 -3.01
CA LEU A 5 5.15 -1.64 -2.77
C LEU A 5 4.52 -1.91 -1.41
N ARG A 6 5.08 -1.29 -0.40
CA ARG A 6 4.51 -1.33 0.92
C ARG A 6 3.46 -0.24 0.93
N THR A 7 2.23 -0.63 1.06
CA THR A 7 1.13 0.31 1.27
C THR A 7 1.36 0.95 2.63
N MET A 8 1.92 2.14 2.65
CA MET A 8 2.16 2.88 3.88
C MET A 8 1.14 4.00 3.99
N ALA A 9 0.30 3.91 5.01
CA ALA A 9 -0.55 5.00 5.42
C ALA A 9 0.22 5.91 6.36
N ARG A 10 0.27 7.20 6.05
CA ARG A 10 0.86 8.23 6.89
C ARG A 10 -0.21 8.91 7.71
N LEU A 11 -0.01 8.94 8.99
CA LEU A 11 -0.76 9.78 9.88
C LEU A 11 0.03 11.08 10.12
N ARG A 12 -0.42 12.19 9.58
CA ARG A 12 0.00 13.49 10.08
C ARG A 12 -0.81 13.80 11.33
N LEU A 13 -0.17 13.79 12.47
CA LEU A 13 -0.72 14.28 13.73
C LEU A 13 -0.83 15.82 13.67
N GLY A 14 -1.82 16.31 12.96
CA GLY A 14 -2.25 17.72 12.94
C GLY A 14 -3.73 17.78 13.21
N LEU A 15 -4.25 18.92 13.65
CA LEU A 15 -5.62 19.20 14.12
C LEU A 15 -6.80 18.67 13.29
N LEU A 16 -6.56 17.93 12.20
CA LEU A 16 -7.58 17.38 11.30
C LEU A 16 -7.20 16.00 10.74
N GLY A 17 -6.61 15.09 11.50
CA GLY A 17 -6.48 13.66 11.19
C GLY A 17 -6.56 13.27 9.70
N LEU A 18 -5.80 13.94 8.81
CA LEU A 18 -5.78 13.63 7.40
C LEU A 18 -4.99 12.36 7.18
N LEU A 19 -5.71 11.30 6.83
CA LEU A 19 -5.16 10.05 6.35
C LEU A 19 -4.43 10.30 5.04
N LEU A 20 -3.11 10.32 5.06
CA LEU A 20 -2.31 10.45 3.85
C LEU A 20 -1.66 9.11 3.54
N LEU A 21 -2.18 8.44 2.51
CA LEU A 21 -1.51 7.32 1.88
C LEU A 21 -0.47 7.86 0.91
N ALA A 22 0.79 7.62 1.21
CA ALA A 22 1.86 7.87 0.29
C ALA A 22 2.07 6.64 -0.61
N ALA A 23 1.61 6.71 -1.83
CA ALA A 23 2.19 5.89 -2.87
C ALA A 23 3.57 6.51 -3.19
N PHE A 24 4.64 5.73 -3.07
CA PHE A 24 6.02 6.18 -3.30
C PHE A 24 6.33 6.52 -4.77
N LEU A 25 5.33 6.97 -5.53
CA LEU A 25 5.36 7.17 -6.96
C LEU A 25 6.32 8.27 -7.43
N ALA A 26 6.64 9.22 -6.57
CA ALA A 26 7.43 10.38 -6.95
C ALA A 26 8.74 10.52 -6.17
N TRP A 27 9.06 9.61 -5.26
CA TRP A 27 10.22 9.78 -4.40
C TRP A 27 11.44 9.01 -4.90
N ARG A 28 12.54 9.71 -4.90
CA ARG A 28 13.86 9.11 -5.09
C ARG A 28 14.42 8.52 -3.79
N THR A 29 13.64 8.56 -2.71
CA THR A 29 14.03 8.08 -1.39
C THR A 29 12.98 7.16 -0.81
N ALA A 30 13.42 6.07 -0.20
CA ALA A 30 12.57 5.16 0.55
C ALA A 30 12.74 5.43 2.06
N PRO A 31 11.67 5.39 2.86
CA PRO A 31 11.80 5.51 4.30
C PRO A 31 12.30 4.20 4.91
N GLU A 32 13.27 4.30 5.80
CA GLU A 32 13.58 3.24 6.74
C GLU A 32 12.62 3.34 7.93
N VAL A 33 11.99 2.23 8.29
CA VAL A 33 10.93 2.20 9.30
C VAL A 33 11.33 1.29 10.45
N PHE A 34 11.18 1.82 11.66
CA PHE A 34 11.26 1.04 12.87
C PHE A 34 9.86 0.51 13.24
N TRP A 35 9.69 -0.81 13.21
CA TRP A 35 8.43 -1.44 13.53
C TRP A 35 8.25 -1.57 15.04
N THR A 36 7.11 -1.14 15.55
CA THR A 36 6.80 -1.13 16.97
C THR A 36 5.32 -1.41 17.21
N LEU A 37 4.98 -1.72 18.45
CA LEU A 37 3.58 -1.77 18.88
C LEU A 37 3.15 -0.36 19.27
N PRO A 38 2.09 0.18 18.64
CA PRO A 38 1.58 1.48 19.01
C PRO A 38 0.87 1.41 20.36
N ALA A 39 0.92 2.49 21.13
CA ALA A 39 0.26 2.59 22.42
C ALA A 39 -0.45 3.94 22.57
N GLY A 40 -1.43 3.98 23.48
CA GLY A 40 -2.16 5.21 23.80
C GLY A 40 -2.92 5.81 22.63
N ALA A 41 -3.04 7.13 22.61
CA ALA A 41 -3.80 7.88 21.62
C ALA A 41 -3.26 7.69 20.18
N GLU A 42 -1.96 7.53 20.03
CA GLU A 42 -1.33 7.24 18.74
C GLU A 42 -1.73 5.85 18.22
N GLY A 43 -1.75 4.85 19.09
CA GLY A 43 -2.20 3.50 18.76
C GLY A 43 -3.66 3.49 18.29
N GLU A 44 -4.54 4.18 19.01
CA GLU A 44 -5.95 4.32 18.63
C GLU A 44 -6.11 5.03 17.27
N ALA A 45 -5.31 6.06 17.02
CA ALA A 45 -5.32 6.78 15.74
C ALA A 45 -4.88 5.87 14.60
N LEU A 46 -3.83 5.07 14.77
CA LEU A 46 -3.36 4.12 13.76
C LEU A 46 -4.37 3.00 13.51
N GLU A 47 -5.07 2.53 14.52
CA GLU A 47 -6.16 1.57 14.35
C GLU A 47 -7.33 2.13 13.55
N ARG A 48 -7.69 3.39 13.76
CA ARG A 48 -8.70 4.08 12.93
C ARG A 48 -8.25 4.15 11.48
N VAL A 49 -7.00 4.52 11.24
CA VAL A 49 -6.40 4.54 9.89
C VAL A 49 -6.48 3.17 9.26
N TYR A 50 -6.14 2.12 9.99
CA TYR A 50 -6.25 0.75 9.49
C TYR A 50 -7.68 0.40 9.07
N ARG A 51 -8.66 0.66 9.92
CA ARG A 51 -10.08 0.37 9.62
C ARG A 51 -10.56 1.14 8.39
N GLU A 52 -10.12 2.36 8.20
CA GLU A 52 -10.50 3.18 7.04
C GLU A 52 -9.78 2.76 5.75
N ALA A 53 -8.51 2.41 5.83
CA ALA A 53 -7.69 2.06 4.67
C ALA A 53 -7.85 0.59 4.23
N HIS A 54 -8.03 -0.31 5.18
CA HIS A 54 -8.10 -1.75 4.95
C HIS A 54 -9.06 -2.18 3.84
N PRO A 55 -10.29 -1.63 3.70
CA PRO A 55 -11.19 -2.02 2.62
C PRO A 55 -10.67 -1.73 1.21
N ALA A 56 -9.76 -0.79 1.07
CA ALA A 56 -9.19 -0.42 -0.22
C ALA A 56 -7.98 -1.27 -0.63
N VAL A 57 -7.43 -2.05 0.30
CA VAL A 57 -6.24 -2.88 0.09
C VAL A 57 -6.67 -4.29 -0.29
N PHE A 58 -5.93 -4.93 -1.17
CA PHE A 58 -6.22 -6.28 -1.64
C PHE A 58 -4.95 -7.13 -1.74
N ARG A 59 -5.14 -8.44 -1.77
CA ARG A 59 -4.12 -9.38 -2.17
C ARG A 59 -4.17 -9.56 -3.68
N VAL A 60 -3.01 -9.51 -4.33
CA VAL A 60 -2.85 -9.83 -5.75
C VAL A 60 -2.35 -11.25 -5.87
N GLU A 61 -2.98 -12.03 -6.73
CA GLU A 61 -2.51 -13.35 -7.11
C GLU A 61 -2.34 -13.44 -8.61
N VAL A 62 -1.25 -14.06 -9.03
CA VAL A 62 -0.98 -14.36 -10.43
C VAL A 62 -0.88 -15.87 -10.59
N ALA A 63 -1.26 -16.38 -11.75
CA ALA A 63 -1.16 -17.80 -12.04
C ALA A 63 0.31 -18.25 -11.95
N GLU A 64 0.57 -19.28 -11.16
CA GLU A 64 1.91 -19.87 -10.97
C GLU A 64 2.99 -18.84 -10.56
N GLY A 65 2.58 -17.82 -9.80
CA GLY A 65 3.48 -16.73 -9.45
C GLY A 65 3.33 -16.25 -8.02
N PRO A 66 4.02 -15.16 -7.69
CA PRO A 66 4.02 -14.61 -6.34
C PRO A 66 2.66 -14.03 -5.96
N ARG A 67 2.44 -13.94 -4.67
CA ARG A 67 1.36 -13.16 -4.08
C ARG A 67 1.90 -11.79 -3.66
N GLY A 68 1.08 -10.77 -3.81
CA GLY A 68 1.45 -9.41 -3.43
C GLY A 68 0.29 -8.65 -2.83
N THR A 69 0.54 -7.38 -2.62
CA THR A 69 -0.43 -6.44 -2.07
C THR A 69 -0.61 -5.28 -3.04
N GLY A 70 -1.81 -4.77 -3.13
CA GLY A 70 -2.12 -3.56 -3.87
C GLY A 70 -3.27 -2.81 -3.23
N PHE A 71 -3.64 -1.70 -3.81
CA PHE A 71 -4.74 -0.88 -3.31
C PHE A 71 -5.44 -0.12 -4.43
N PHE A 72 -6.73 0.16 -4.24
CA PHE A 72 -7.51 0.97 -5.15
C PHE A 72 -7.19 2.45 -4.97
N VAL A 73 -7.02 3.15 -6.07
CA VAL A 73 -6.84 4.61 -6.13
C VAL A 73 -8.01 5.31 -6.81
N GLY A 74 -8.89 4.56 -7.44
CA GLY A 74 -10.13 4.97 -8.07
C GLY A 74 -11.15 3.84 -7.97
N LYS A 75 -12.30 3.96 -8.61
CA LYS A 75 -13.36 2.95 -8.54
C LYS A 75 -12.89 1.57 -8.99
N ASP A 76 -12.21 1.51 -10.10
CA ASP A 76 -11.70 0.30 -10.76
C ASP A 76 -10.22 0.39 -11.11
N GLU A 77 -9.56 1.45 -10.67
CA GLU A 77 -8.13 1.69 -10.86
C GLU A 77 -7.37 1.33 -9.59
N ALA A 78 -6.26 0.62 -9.76
CA ALA A 78 -5.48 0.13 -8.64
C ALA A 78 -3.98 0.11 -8.94
N LEU A 79 -3.19 0.04 -7.88
CA LEU A 79 -1.73 -0.02 -7.94
C LEU A 79 -1.22 -1.26 -7.20
N THR A 80 -0.14 -1.83 -7.72
CA THR A 80 0.62 -2.90 -7.08
C THR A 80 2.10 -2.79 -7.46
N ALA A 81 2.94 -3.65 -6.89
CA ALA A 81 4.34 -3.72 -7.27
C ALA A 81 4.51 -4.42 -8.62
N TYR A 82 5.36 -3.86 -9.49
CA TYR A 82 5.62 -4.45 -10.80
C TYR A 82 6.18 -5.88 -10.71
N HIS A 83 7.10 -6.15 -9.78
CA HIS A 83 7.71 -7.48 -9.63
C HIS A 83 6.68 -8.59 -9.32
N VAL A 84 5.52 -8.25 -8.77
CA VAL A 84 4.44 -9.22 -8.51
C VAL A 84 3.74 -9.62 -9.80
N VAL A 85 3.58 -8.70 -10.73
CA VAL A 85 2.79 -8.87 -11.96
C VAL A 85 3.63 -8.89 -13.24
N ALA A 86 4.95 -8.88 -13.12
CA ALA A 86 5.87 -8.83 -14.26
C ALA A 86 5.58 -9.96 -15.26
N GLY A 87 5.41 -9.56 -16.53
CA GLY A 87 5.11 -10.49 -17.61
C GLY A 87 3.67 -11.01 -17.65
N LYS A 88 2.80 -10.57 -16.75
CA LYS A 88 1.39 -10.96 -16.71
C LYS A 88 0.50 -9.86 -17.30
N ARG A 89 -0.53 -10.26 -18.01
CA ARG A 89 -1.57 -9.36 -18.53
C ARG A 89 -2.78 -9.29 -17.64
N GLU A 90 -3.09 -10.39 -16.96
CA GLU A 90 -4.24 -10.55 -16.09
C GLU A 90 -3.80 -11.06 -14.71
N VAL A 91 -4.48 -10.57 -13.70
CA VAL A 91 -4.25 -10.94 -12.30
C VAL A 91 -5.58 -11.04 -11.59
N VAL A 92 -5.57 -11.62 -10.41
CA VAL A 92 -6.76 -11.73 -9.55
C VAL A 92 -6.54 -10.94 -8.28
N LEU A 93 -7.53 -10.15 -7.91
CA LEU A 93 -7.54 -9.36 -6.69
C LEU A 93 -8.50 -10.00 -5.69
N TYR A 94 -8.06 -10.12 -4.44
CA TYR A 94 -8.92 -10.53 -3.32
C TYR A 94 -9.03 -9.37 -2.35
N THR A 95 -10.23 -8.78 -2.27
CA THR A 95 -10.50 -7.65 -1.37
C THR A 95 -10.56 -8.09 0.09
N ALA A 96 -10.57 -7.14 1.00
CA ALA A 96 -10.72 -7.40 2.43
C ALA A 96 -12.03 -8.15 2.78
N ALA A 97 -13.09 -7.93 2.02
CA ALA A 97 -14.35 -8.65 2.15
C ALA A 97 -14.36 -10.05 1.50
N GLY A 98 -13.24 -10.47 0.90
CA GLY A 98 -13.13 -11.75 0.20
C GLY A 98 -13.67 -11.75 -1.22
N THR A 99 -14.07 -10.60 -1.76
CA THR A 99 -14.53 -10.48 -3.15
C THR A 99 -13.37 -10.72 -4.09
N ARG A 100 -13.58 -11.58 -5.06
CA ARG A 100 -12.61 -11.90 -6.12
C ARG A 100 -12.90 -11.05 -7.34
N LEU A 101 -11.93 -10.26 -7.78
CA LEU A 101 -12.02 -9.43 -8.99
C LEU A 101 -10.89 -9.81 -9.95
N LYS A 102 -11.21 -9.93 -11.22
CA LYS A 102 -10.19 -9.96 -12.27
C LYS A 102 -9.69 -8.55 -12.54
N ALA A 103 -8.43 -8.42 -12.88
CA ALA A 103 -7.86 -7.14 -13.29
C ALA A 103 -6.84 -7.33 -14.40
N ARG A 104 -6.65 -6.28 -15.20
CA ARG A 104 -5.65 -6.23 -16.27
C ARG A 104 -4.52 -5.29 -15.87
N VAL A 105 -3.30 -5.67 -16.21
CA VAL A 105 -2.14 -4.79 -16.12
C VAL A 105 -2.19 -3.84 -17.30
N VAL A 106 -2.47 -2.57 -17.07
CA VAL A 106 -2.65 -1.55 -18.12
C VAL A 106 -1.44 -0.64 -18.29
N GLY A 107 -0.49 -0.70 -17.38
CA GLY A 107 0.76 0.04 -17.45
C GLY A 107 1.69 -0.34 -16.30
N PHE A 108 2.96 0.00 -16.45
CA PHE A 108 3.95 -0.23 -15.40
C PHE A 108 5.15 0.70 -15.53
N SER A 109 5.88 0.82 -14.45
CA SER A 109 7.20 1.46 -14.40
C SER A 109 8.14 0.51 -13.68
N GLU A 110 8.99 -0.15 -14.44
CA GLU A 110 9.98 -1.08 -13.88
C GLU A 110 10.99 -0.40 -12.95
N PRO A 111 11.55 0.78 -13.30
CA PRO A 111 12.48 1.49 -12.40
C PRO A 111 11.85 1.89 -11.07
N ARG A 112 10.54 2.06 -11.02
CA ARG A 112 9.80 2.42 -9.79
C ARG A 112 9.16 1.22 -9.12
N ASP A 113 9.27 0.04 -9.71
CA ASP A 113 8.59 -1.18 -9.26
C ASP A 113 7.09 -0.97 -9.05
N LEU A 114 6.43 -0.36 -10.03
CA LEU A 114 5.03 0.00 -9.97
C LEU A 114 4.26 -0.54 -11.15
N ALA A 115 3.06 -1.05 -10.91
CA ALA A 115 2.12 -1.47 -11.94
C ALA A 115 0.73 -0.87 -11.71
N TYR A 116 0.09 -0.51 -12.81
CA TYR A 116 -1.28 0.01 -12.85
C TYR A 116 -2.23 -1.10 -13.29
N LEU A 117 -3.29 -1.27 -12.52
CA LEU A 117 -4.30 -2.28 -12.75
C LEU A 117 -5.65 -1.64 -13.04
N LYS A 118 -6.39 -2.26 -13.97
CA LYS A 118 -7.79 -1.97 -14.22
C LYS A 118 -8.62 -3.17 -13.83
N ALA A 119 -9.42 -3.04 -12.78
CA ALA A 119 -10.27 -4.11 -12.29
C ALA A 119 -11.55 -4.26 -13.13
N GLU A 120 -12.03 -5.50 -13.25
CA GLU A 120 -13.36 -5.82 -13.81
C GLU A 120 -14.40 -5.74 -12.69
N GLY A 121 -14.69 -4.53 -12.24
CA GLY A 121 -15.59 -4.23 -11.13
C GLY A 121 -15.05 -3.13 -10.24
N GLU A 122 -15.93 -2.59 -9.42
CA GLU A 122 -15.55 -1.50 -8.50
C GLU A 122 -14.94 -2.06 -7.22
N GLY A 123 -13.86 -1.43 -6.76
CA GLY A 123 -13.30 -1.66 -5.43
C GLY A 123 -14.22 -1.08 -4.35
N PRO A 124 -14.18 -1.64 -3.15
CA PRO A 124 -15.05 -1.18 -2.06
C PRO A 124 -14.70 0.23 -1.56
N ARG A 125 -13.48 0.66 -1.79
CA ARG A 125 -12.96 1.97 -1.41
C ARG A 125 -11.71 2.30 -2.22
N ALA A 126 -11.51 3.59 -2.50
CA ALA A 126 -10.26 4.11 -3.04
C ALA A 126 -9.52 4.89 -1.95
N LEU A 127 -8.19 4.82 -1.99
CA LEU A 127 -7.33 5.60 -1.12
C LEU A 127 -6.81 6.83 -1.85
N PRO A 128 -6.81 7.99 -1.20
CA PRO A 128 -6.18 9.17 -1.77
C PRO A 128 -4.67 8.95 -1.84
N LEU A 129 -4.06 9.41 -2.91
CA LEU A 129 -2.61 9.49 -2.99
C LEU A 129 -2.11 10.57 -2.03
N GLY A 130 -1.07 10.25 -1.29
CA GLY A 130 -0.47 11.18 -0.35
C GLY A 130 0.25 12.35 -1.04
N PRO A 131 0.69 13.35 -0.26
CA PRO A 131 1.43 14.48 -0.79
C PRO A 131 2.79 14.03 -1.31
N LEU A 132 3.33 14.80 -2.26
CA LEU A 132 4.67 14.57 -2.82
C LEU A 132 5.80 14.85 -1.83
N THR A 133 5.51 15.47 -0.69
CA THR A 133 6.50 15.71 0.37
C THR A 133 6.87 14.41 1.08
N PRO A 134 8.18 14.14 1.22
CA PRO A 134 8.66 12.96 1.95
C PRO A 134 8.16 12.91 3.41
N PRO A 135 8.05 11.72 4.02
CA PRO A 135 7.80 11.60 5.45
C PRO A 135 8.98 12.16 6.24
N ARG A 136 8.68 12.66 7.44
CA ARG A 136 9.72 13.11 8.35
C ARG A 136 10.15 11.98 9.28
N PRO A 137 11.40 11.95 9.74
CA PRO A 137 11.81 11.07 10.83
C PRO A 137 10.88 11.23 12.05
N GLY A 138 10.53 10.12 12.69
CA GLY A 138 9.59 10.09 13.81
C GLY A 138 8.11 10.04 13.44
N GLU A 139 7.75 10.26 12.19
CA GLU A 139 6.35 10.13 11.74
C GLU A 139 5.84 8.69 11.89
N ALA A 140 4.64 8.52 12.45
CA ALA A 140 3.99 7.22 12.57
C ALA A 140 3.52 6.73 11.19
N VAL A 141 3.71 5.44 10.93
CA VAL A 141 3.31 4.79 9.69
C VAL A 141 2.59 3.48 9.95
N LEU A 142 1.67 3.16 9.08
CA LEU A 142 0.96 1.89 9.04
C LEU A 142 1.29 1.17 7.73
N HIS A 143 1.65 -0.09 7.83
CA HIS A 143 1.79 -1.01 6.71
C HIS A 143 0.65 -2.01 6.72
N ILE A 144 0.01 -2.23 5.58
CA ILE A 144 -0.98 -3.28 5.39
C ILE A 144 -0.47 -4.20 4.28
N GLY A 145 -0.36 -5.49 4.57
CA GLY A 145 0.22 -6.41 3.61
C GLY A 145 -0.16 -7.86 3.80
N ASN A 146 0.29 -8.68 2.86
CA ASN A 146 0.00 -10.10 2.75
C ASN A 146 1.27 -10.98 2.93
N GLY A 147 2.22 -10.50 3.69
CA GLY A 147 3.45 -11.25 3.97
C GLY A 147 3.24 -12.37 4.99
N ARG A 148 4.10 -13.41 4.93
CA ARG A 148 4.16 -14.51 5.91
C ARG A 148 2.86 -15.29 6.09
N GLY A 149 2.04 -15.41 5.04
CA GLY A 149 0.76 -16.13 5.09
C GLY A 149 -0.39 -15.36 5.73
N GLU A 150 -0.16 -14.13 6.16
CA GLU A 150 -1.19 -13.25 6.68
C GLU A 150 -1.99 -12.61 5.55
N PHE A 151 -3.24 -12.24 5.82
CA PHE A 151 -4.12 -11.57 4.87
C PHE A 151 -4.41 -10.16 5.34
N LEU A 152 -3.89 -9.16 4.62
CA LEU A 152 -4.10 -7.73 4.88
C LEU A 152 -3.79 -7.33 6.34
N ALA A 153 -2.74 -7.90 6.90
CA ALA A 153 -2.36 -7.65 8.28
C ALA A 153 -1.70 -6.28 8.46
N PRO A 154 -2.00 -5.58 9.56
CA PRO A 154 -1.38 -4.31 9.88
C PRO A 154 -0.01 -4.50 10.54
N ARG A 155 0.90 -3.59 10.23
CA ARG A 155 2.14 -3.39 10.98
C ARG A 155 2.32 -1.90 11.23
N TYR A 156 2.77 -1.56 12.43
CA TYR A 156 2.90 -0.17 12.87
C TYR A 156 4.37 0.16 13.08
N GLY A 157 4.75 1.38 12.74
CA GLY A 157 6.13 1.81 12.89
C GLY A 157 6.29 3.31 12.83
N ARG A 158 7.56 3.72 12.90
CA ARG A 158 7.99 5.11 12.74
C ARG A 158 9.05 5.21 11.67
N VAL A 159 9.02 6.29 10.93
CA VAL A 159 10.08 6.62 9.99
C VAL A 159 11.34 6.93 10.78
N LEU A 160 12.43 6.21 10.52
CA LEU A 160 13.74 6.50 11.07
C LEU A 160 14.46 7.55 10.23
N ARG A 161 14.57 7.28 8.95
CA ARG A 161 15.26 8.14 7.98
C ARG A 161 14.76 7.84 6.57
N LEU A 162 15.14 8.72 5.64
CA LEU A 162 14.96 8.49 4.21
C LEU A 162 16.29 8.06 3.60
N GLU A 163 16.23 6.99 2.81
CA GLU A 163 17.40 6.54 2.05
C GLU A 163 17.18 6.85 0.58
N ALA A 164 18.28 7.17 -0.12
CA ALA A 164 18.24 7.34 -1.56
C ALA A 164 17.82 6.00 -2.20
N SER A 165 16.85 6.06 -3.11
CA SER A 165 16.52 4.90 -3.93
C SER A 165 17.70 4.58 -4.84
N PRO A 166 18.13 3.33 -4.92
CA PRO A 166 19.20 2.93 -5.83
C PRO A 166 18.86 3.20 -7.29
#